data_7ae2471ff24a02423e9b42d597e77e4d
#
_entry.id   7ae2471ff24a02423e9b42d597e77e4d
#
_cell.length_a   1.000
_cell.length_b   1.000
_cell.length_c   1.000
_cell.angle_alpha   90.00
_cell.angle_beta   90.00
_cell.angle_gamma   90.00
#
_symmetry.space_group_name_H-M   'P 1'
#
loop_
_entity.id
_entity.type
_entity.pdbx_description
1 polymer ?
#
loop_
_entity_poly.entity_id
_entity_poly.type
_entity_poly.pdbx_seq_one_letter_code
_entity_poly.pdbx_strand_id
1 'polypeptide(L)'
;PFLILQSPSVIMTSDAGTGIGYSGFRIRGTDANRINITVNGVPVNDSESHTVFWVNMPDFASSVDNIQIQRGAGTSTNGAAAFGATVAMQTQKSELKPYAEYSVSAGSFGTVKNTVKLGTGLLQDHFVFDARYSNIQSDGYIDRAKANMHSYFASAAYYGDNTLIRFQTFGSIEKTYQAWTGVPSYLLDSDRTYNPCGEYKEDGAVSYTHL
;
A
#
# COMPACT_ATOMS: atom_id res chain seq x y z
N PRO A 1 1.61 -0.25 3.94
CA PRO A 1 2.00 -1.04 5.14
C PRO A 1 2.37 -0.16 6.35
N PHE A 2 3.02 1.00 6.15
CA PHE A 2 3.59 1.83 7.23
C PHE A 2 2.59 2.27 8.31
N LEU A 3 1.29 2.33 8.05
CA LEU A 3 0.28 2.66 9.07
C LEU A 3 0.29 1.68 10.25
N ILE A 4 0.67 0.43 10.02
CA ILE A 4 0.66 -0.60 11.06
C ILE A 4 2.00 -0.73 11.79
N LEU A 5 3.03 0.03 11.40
CA LEU A 5 4.37 -0.03 12.00
C LEU A 5 4.37 0.27 13.51
N GLN A 6 3.45 1.13 13.96
CA GLN A 6 3.34 1.47 15.38
C GLN A 6 2.73 0.33 16.22
N SER A 7 2.20 -0.71 15.57
CA SER A 7 1.66 -1.87 16.28
C SER A 7 2.79 -2.74 16.84
N PRO A 8 2.69 -3.23 18.09
CA PRO A 8 3.72 -4.08 18.68
C PRO A 8 3.98 -5.33 17.84
N SER A 9 5.25 -5.70 17.72
CA SER A 9 5.72 -6.91 17.00
C SER A 9 5.50 -6.88 15.48
N VAL A 10 5.33 -5.72 14.88
CA VAL A 10 5.32 -5.50 13.43
C VAL A 10 6.70 -5.01 12.99
N ILE A 11 7.27 -5.65 12.00
CA ILE A 11 8.52 -5.25 11.35
C ILE A 11 8.20 -4.98 9.89
N MET A 12 8.66 -3.84 9.40
CA MET A 12 8.46 -3.41 8.01
C MET A 12 9.71 -3.58 7.20
N THR A 13 9.55 -3.85 5.91
CA THR A 13 10.60 -3.81 4.90
C THR A 13 10.21 -2.85 3.78
N SER A 14 11.19 -2.18 3.20
CA SER A 14 11.02 -1.30 2.05
C SER A 14 12.27 -1.35 1.20
N ASP A 15 12.14 -1.75 -0.05
CA ASP A 15 13.28 -1.91 -0.95
C ASP A 15 13.91 -0.56 -1.28
N ALA A 16 13.10 0.47 -1.52
CA ALA A 16 13.56 1.84 -1.74
C ALA A 16 13.96 2.58 -0.45
N GLY A 17 13.75 1.98 0.73
CA GLY A 17 14.08 2.57 2.03
C GLY A 17 13.11 3.64 2.54
N THR A 18 12.13 4.06 1.75
CA THR A 18 11.20 5.16 2.07
C THR A 18 9.78 4.69 2.42
N GLY A 19 9.50 3.39 2.29
CA GLY A 19 8.16 2.84 2.43
C GLY A 19 7.25 3.04 1.22
N ILE A 20 7.78 3.60 0.15
CA ILE A 20 7.11 3.81 -1.13
C ILE A 20 7.66 2.79 -2.12
N GLY A 21 6.81 2.24 -2.99
CA GLY A 21 7.17 1.15 -3.87
C GLY A 21 7.04 -0.21 -3.19
N TYR A 22 7.96 -1.10 -3.52
CA TYR A 22 7.99 -2.44 -2.93
C TYR A 22 8.24 -2.37 -1.43
N SER A 23 7.26 -2.87 -0.69
CA SER A 23 7.27 -2.86 0.77
C SER A 23 6.51 -4.07 1.29
N GLY A 24 6.85 -4.50 2.49
CA GLY A 24 6.21 -5.62 3.15
C GLY A 24 6.24 -5.47 4.67
N PHE A 25 5.65 -6.42 5.36
CA PHE A 25 5.72 -6.49 6.81
C PHE A 25 5.66 -7.93 7.30
N ARG A 26 6.15 -8.12 8.51
CA ARG A 26 6.04 -9.35 9.29
C ARG A 26 5.40 -9.04 10.63
N ILE A 27 4.61 -9.96 11.14
CA ILE A 27 3.99 -9.87 12.46
C ILE A 27 4.49 -11.04 13.31
N ARG A 28 5.12 -10.75 14.47
CA ARG A 28 5.71 -11.76 15.35
C ARG A 28 6.69 -12.68 14.62
N GLY A 29 7.43 -12.17 13.63
CA GLY A 29 8.40 -12.95 12.86
C GLY A 29 7.78 -13.86 11.79
N THR A 30 6.45 -13.93 11.66
CA THR A 30 5.82 -14.73 10.60
C THR A 30 5.89 -14.01 9.25
N ASP A 31 6.09 -14.78 8.20
CA ASP A 31 6.16 -14.28 6.83
C ASP A 31 4.78 -13.82 6.31
N ALA A 32 4.81 -12.96 5.29
CA ALA A 32 3.62 -12.36 4.70
C ALA A 32 2.60 -13.39 4.18
N ASN A 33 3.05 -14.54 3.70
CA ASN A 33 2.20 -15.63 3.21
C ASN A 33 1.42 -16.37 4.32
N ARG A 34 1.68 -16.04 5.59
CA ARG A 34 0.98 -16.58 6.77
C ARG A 34 0.12 -15.51 7.45
N ILE A 35 -0.06 -14.38 6.81
CA ILE A 35 -0.86 -13.27 7.30
C ILE A 35 -2.03 -13.06 6.35
N ASN A 36 -3.23 -13.28 6.85
CA ASN A 36 -4.44 -13.03 6.09
C ASN A 36 -4.76 -11.54 6.06
N ILE A 37 -4.99 -10.99 4.88
CA ILE A 37 -5.35 -9.60 4.66
C ILE A 37 -6.76 -9.56 4.07
N THR A 38 -7.64 -8.80 4.69
CA THR A 38 -9.00 -8.61 4.17
C THR A 38 -9.33 -7.13 3.97
N VAL A 39 -10.11 -6.85 2.93
CA VAL A 39 -10.73 -5.55 2.69
C VAL A 39 -12.23 -5.73 2.74
N ASN A 40 -12.89 -5.06 3.68
CA ASN A 40 -14.34 -5.20 3.92
C ASN A 40 -14.79 -6.66 4.09
N GLY A 41 -13.95 -7.49 4.72
CA GLY A 41 -14.22 -8.92 4.92
C GLY A 41 -13.85 -9.84 3.76
N VAL A 42 -13.42 -9.29 2.61
CA VAL A 42 -13.00 -10.07 1.44
C VAL A 42 -11.48 -10.27 1.50
N PRO A 43 -10.96 -11.52 1.46
CA PRO A 43 -9.53 -11.77 1.38
C PRO A 43 -8.93 -11.21 0.08
N VAL A 44 -7.77 -10.56 0.21
CA VAL A 44 -7.03 -9.97 -0.93
C VAL A 44 -5.65 -10.60 -1.12
N ASN A 45 -5.35 -11.65 -0.37
CA ASN A 45 -4.14 -12.43 -0.58
C ASN A 45 -4.21 -13.10 -1.98
N ASP A 46 -3.10 -13.04 -2.69
CA ASP A 46 -2.93 -13.73 -3.95
C ASP A 46 -3.10 -15.25 -3.76
N SER A 47 -3.80 -15.91 -4.69
CA SER A 47 -4.16 -17.32 -4.56
C SER A 47 -2.99 -18.28 -4.69
N GLU A 48 -1.89 -17.88 -5.33
CA GLU A 48 -0.69 -18.69 -5.55
C GLU A 48 0.35 -18.44 -4.45
N SER A 49 0.75 -17.18 -4.28
CA SER A 49 1.81 -16.78 -3.32
C SER A 49 1.31 -16.63 -1.89
N HIS A 50 0.00 -16.55 -1.69
CA HIS A 50 -0.66 -16.22 -0.42
C HIS A 50 -0.21 -14.89 0.21
N THR A 51 0.38 -14.00 -0.56
CA THR A 51 0.85 -12.68 -0.12
C THR A 51 0.00 -11.55 -0.71
N VAL A 52 0.21 -10.34 -0.21
CA VAL A 52 -0.32 -9.11 -0.81
C VAL A 52 0.84 -8.29 -1.32
N PHE A 53 0.82 -7.95 -2.60
CA PHE A 53 1.79 -7.05 -3.22
C PHE A 53 1.34 -5.60 -3.00
N TRP A 54 1.88 -4.99 -1.94
CA TRP A 54 1.48 -3.64 -1.51
C TRP A 54 1.82 -2.56 -2.54
N VAL A 55 2.80 -2.82 -3.40
CA VAL A 55 3.13 -1.94 -4.51
C VAL A 55 1.92 -1.75 -5.45
N ASN A 56 1.09 -2.76 -5.62
CA ASN A 56 -0.12 -2.70 -6.45
C ASN A 56 -1.28 -1.94 -5.79
N MET A 57 -1.11 -1.50 -4.54
CA MET A 57 -2.12 -0.78 -3.76
C MET A 57 -1.54 0.53 -3.17
N PRO A 58 -0.88 1.39 -3.99
CA PRO A 58 -0.30 2.62 -3.48
C PRO A 58 -1.40 3.52 -2.92
N ASP A 59 -1.12 4.12 -1.77
CA ASP A 59 -2.03 5.00 -1.04
C ASP A 59 -3.42 4.42 -0.73
N PHE A 60 -3.59 3.10 -0.76
CA PHE A 60 -4.85 2.46 -0.37
C PHE A 60 -5.27 2.85 1.05
N ALA A 61 -4.29 3.07 1.92
CA ALA A 61 -4.48 3.54 3.29
C ALA A 61 -5.31 4.83 3.41
N SER A 62 -5.23 5.73 2.43
CA SER A 62 -6.04 6.96 2.39
C SER A 62 -7.53 6.70 2.12
N SER A 63 -7.91 5.48 1.77
CA SER A 63 -9.30 5.03 1.61
C SER A 63 -9.75 4.09 2.74
N VAL A 64 -8.91 3.88 3.77
CA VAL A 64 -9.21 3.00 4.90
C VAL A 64 -9.58 3.83 6.11
N ASP A 65 -10.69 3.49 6.74
CA ASP A 65 -11.19 4.11 7.98
C ASP A 65 -10.66 3.39 9.23
N ASN A 66 -10.61 2.05 9.17
CA ASN A 66 -10.22 1.23 10.30
C ASN A 66 -9.31 0.07 9.86
N ILE A 67 -8.28 -0.20 10.66
CA ILE A 67 -7.41 -1.37 10.53
C ILE A 67 -7.43 -2.12 11.85
N GLN A 68 -7.89 -3.37 11.80
CA GLN A 68 -7.87 -4.27 12.94
C GLN A 68 -6.82 -5.36 12.73
N ILE A 69 -5.91 -5.52 13.69
CA ILE A 69 -4.85 -6.53 13.65
C ILE A 69 -5.11 -7.56 14.72
N GLN A 70 -5.40 -8.79 14.31
CA GLN A 70 -5.45 -9.96 15.18
C GLN A 70 -4.16 -10.75 15.03
N ARG A 71 -3.41 -10.87 16.09
CA ARG A 71 -2.11 -11.55 16.12
C ARG A 71 -2.27 -13.00 16.55
N GLY A 72 -1.63 -13.92 15.83
CA GLY A 72 -1.75 -15.37 16.03
C GLY A 72 -2.89 -15.95 15.20
N ALA A 73 -3.12 -17.26 15.37
CA ALA A 73 -4.22 -17.96 14.73
C ALA A 73 -5.56 -17.30 15.12
N GLY A 74 -6.28 -16.86 14.13
CA GLY A 74 -7.60 -16.25 14.30
C GLY A 74 -8.71 -17.27 14.42
N THR A 75 -9.95 -16.78 14.45
CA THR A 75 -11.15 -17.63 14.32
C THR A 75 -11.22 -18.23 12.93
N SER A 76 -11.95 -19.33 12.77
CA SER A 76 -12.14 -20.03 11.48
C SER A 76 -12.74 -19.15 10.38
N THR A 77 -13.34 -18.02 10.73
CA THR A 77 -13.89 -17.03 9.80
C THR A 77 -12.82 -16.20 9.07
N ASN A 78 -11.58 -16.24 9.52
CA ASN A 78 -10.49 -15.42 8.94
C ASN A 78 -9.89 -15.99 7.64
N GLY A 79 -10.30 -17.18 7.22
CA GLY A 79 -9.90 -17.78 5.94
C GLY A 79 -8.48 -18.36 5.91
N ALA A 80 -7.99 -18.60 4.71
CA ALA A 80 -6.65 -19.13 4.45
C ALA A 80 -5.55 -18.16 4.91
N ALA A 81 -4.35 -18.69 5.17
CA ALA A 81 -3.17 -17.93 5.61
C ALA A 81 -3.27 -17.23 6.99
N ALA A 82 -4.34 -17.42 7.75
CA ALA A 82 -4.54 -16.78 9.06
C ALA A 82 -3.77 -17.44 10.22
N PHE A 83 -2.58 -17.98 9.98
CA PHE A 83 -1.78 -18.68 11.01
C PHE A 83 -0.95 -17.71 11.86
N GLY A 84 -0.39 -16.69 11.23
CA GLY A 84 0.47 -15.72 11.90
C GLY A 84 -0.30 -14.52 12.43
N ALA A 85 -1.17 -13.99 11.61
CA ALA A 85 -2.06 -12.88 11.95
C ALA A 85 -3.16 -12.71 10.92
N THR A 86 -4.14 -11.88 11.27
CA THR A 86 -5.12 -11.31 10.33
C THR A 86 -5.08 -9.80 10.42
N VAL A 87 -5.04 -9.12 9.27
CA VAL A 87 -5.18 -7.67 9.14
C VAL A 87 -6.47 -7.38 8.38
N ALA A 88 -7.47 -6.91 9.08
CA ALA A 88 -8.76 -6.55 8.50
C ALA A 88 -8.83 -5.03 8.29
N MET A 89 -8.95 -4.62 7.05
CA MET A 89 -9.11 -3.22 6.64
C MET A 89 -10.57 -2.95 6.29
N GLN A 90 -11.10 -1.88 6.81
CA GLN A 90 -12.42 -1.37 6.45
C GLN A 90 -12.23 -0.06 5.69
N THR A 91 -12.79 0.01 4.49
CA THR A 91 -12.78 1.24 3.71
C THR A 91 -13.68 2.29 4.33
N GLN A 92 -13.42 3.55 4.01
CA GLN A 92 -14.20 4.68 4.51
C GLN A 92 -15.69 4.46 4.26
N LYS A 93 -16.48 4.78 5.26
CA LYS A 93 -17.92 4.87 5.11
C LYS A 93 -18.24 6.08 4.25
N SER A 94 -19.28 5.97 3.44
CA SER A 94 -19.74 7.09 2.64
C SER A 94 -20.24 8.22 3.52
N GLU A 95 -19.75 9.44 3.25
CA GLU A 95 -20.21 10.64 3.94
C GLU A 95 -21.60 11.06 3.44
N LEU A 96 -22.49 11.43 4.36
CA LEU A 96 -23.83 11.87 4.02
C LEU A 96 -23.89 13.32 3.50
N LYS A 97 -22.85 14.10 3.77
CA LYS A 97 -22.71 15.48 3.30
C LYS A 97 -21.73 15.55 2.14
N PRO A 98 -21.99 16.41 1.13
CA PRO A 98 -21.03 16.60 0.06
C PRO A 98 -19.73 17.19 0.59
N TYR A 99 -18.59 16.70 0.07
CA TYR A 99 -17.27 17.17 0.46
C TYR A 99 -16.29 17.18 -0.72
N ALA A 100 -15.31 18.04 -0.61
CA ALA A 100 -14.11 18.03 -1.45
C ALA A 100 -12.90 18.28 -0.55
N GLU A 101 -11.91 17.41 -0.63
CA GLU A 101 -10.68 17.51 0.15
C GLU A 101 -9.49 17.43 -0.78
N TYR A 102 -8.52 18.34 -0.61
CA TYR A 102 -7.22 18.26 -1.24
C TYR A 102 -6.14 18.27 -0.16
N SER A 103 -5.27 17.28 -0.19
CA SER A 103 -4.17 17.16 0.75
C SER A 103 -2.84 16.99 0.04
N VAL A 104 -1.81 17.65 0.58
CA VAL A 104 -0.43 17.54 0.12
C VAL A 104 0.43 17.10 1.29
N SER A 105 1.32 16.16 1.05
CA SER A 105 2.33 15.75 2.02
C SER A 105 3.69 15.76 1.35
N ALA A 106 4.70 16.23 2.08
CA ALA A 106 6.09 16.20 1.64
C ALA A 106 6.93 15.45 2.68
N GLY A 107 7.95 14.76 2.23
CA GLY A 107 8.85 13.98 3.06
C GLY A 107 10.28 13.98 2.55
N SER A 108 11.16 13.22 3.21
CA SER A 108 12.54 13.05 2.79
C SER A 108 12.65 12.41 1.40
N PHE A 109 13.81 12.55 0.78
CA PHE A 109 14.15 11.94 -0.53
C PHE A 109 13.20 12.38 -1.66
N GLY A 110 12.89 13.68 -1.72
CA GLY A 110 12.01 14.23 -2.75
C GLY A 110 10.58 13.68 -2.72
N THR A 111 10.17 13.07 -1.61
CA THR A 111 8.84 12.47 -1.50
C THR A 111 7.76 13.55 -1.47
N VAL A 112 6.84 13.48 -2.43
CA VAL A 112 5.65 14.33 -2.49
C VAL A 112 4.43 13.45 -2.77
N LYS A 113 3.37 13.69 -2.00
CA LYS A 113 2.08 13.03 -2.19
C LYS A 113 1.00 14.09 -2.34
N ASN A 114 0.19 13.96 -3.37
CA ASN A 114 -1.01 14.76 -3.62
C ASN A 114 -2.22 13.83 -3.60
N THR A 115 -3.27 14.21 -2.89
CA THR A 115 -4.51 13.43 -2.81
C THR A 115 -5.71 14.35 -2.94
N VAL A 116 -6.63 13.98 -3.82
CA VAL A 116 -7.95 14.60 -3.97
C VAL A 116 -9.00 13.59 -3.56
N LYS A 117 -9.95 14.00 -2.72
CA LYS A 117 -11.14 13.22 -2.36
C LYS A 117 -12.38 14.05 -2.63
N LEU A 118 -13.39 13.42 -3.19
CA LEU A 118 -14.67 14.02 -3.52
C LEU A 118 -15.80 13.10 -3.10
N GLY A 119 -16.86 13.65 -2.57
CA GLY A 119 -18.08 12.91 -2.26
C GLY A 119 -19.32 13.75 -2.54
N THR A 120 -20.35 13.10 -3.08
CA THR A 120 -21.61 13.76 -3.40
C THR A 120 -22.49 14.01 -2.19
N GLY A 121 -22.22 13.32 -1.07
CA GLY A 121 -23.20 13.19 -0.02
C GLY A 121 -24.40 12.32 -0.45
N LEU A 122 -25.42 12.29 0.38
CA LEU A 122 -26.64 11.53 0.11
C LEU A 122 -27.51 12.27 -0.93
N LEU A 123 -27.67 11.65 -2.09
CA LEU A 123 -28.51 12.13 -3.18
C LEU A 123 -29.84 11.40 -3.16
N GLN A 124 -30.95 12.16 -3.23
CA GLN A 124 -32.32 11.62 -3.27
C GLN A 124 -32.58 10.57 -2.16
N ASP A 125 -31.99 10.78 -0.98
CA ASP A 125 -32.08 9.91 0.19
C ASP A 125 -31.59 8.46 -0.01
N HIS A 126 -31.00 8.13 -1.17
CA HIS A 126 -30.64 6.76 -1.52
C HIS A 126 -29.20 6.59 -2.03
N PHE A 127 -28.64 7.54 -2.77
CA PHE A 127 -27.39 7.33 -3.49
C PHE A 127 -26.24 8.15 -2.91
N VAL A 128 -25.05 7.53 -2.78
CA VAL A 128 -23.81 8.21 -2.42
C VAL A 128 -22.71 7.77 -3.37
N PHE A 129 -21.93 8.73 -3.82
CA PHE A 129 -20.73 8.48 -4.62
C PHE A 129 -19.51 9.13 -3.98
N ASP A 130 -18.43 8.38 -3.84
CA ASP A 130 -17.15 8.85 -3.33
C ASP A 130 -16.04 8.50 -4.32
N ALA A 131 -15.09 9.38 -4.47
CA ALA A 131 -13.92 9.17 -5.30
C ALA A 131 -12.66 9.73 -4.64
N ARG A 132 -11.53 9.04 -4.83
CA ARG A 132 -10.20 9.50 -4.44
C ARG A 132 -9.23 9.28 -5.59
N TYR A 133 -8.36 10.25 -5.80
CA TYR A 133 -7.20 10.11 -6.65
C TYR A 133 -5.95 10.57 -5.89
N SER A 134 -4.87 9.82 -6.02
CA SER A 134 -3.59 10.15 -5.40
C SER A 134 -2.44 10.00 -6.39
N ASN A 135 -1.48 10.91 -6.31
CA ASN A 135 -0.17 10.78 -6.92
C ASN A 135 0.91 10.81 -5.83
N ILE A 136 1.84 9.87 -5.89
CA ILE A 136 2.99 9.80 -4.99
C ILE A 136 4.24 9.73 -5.84
N GLN A 137 5.21 10.58 -5.52
CA GLN A 137 6.54 10.59 -6.13
C GLN A 137 7.59 10.53 -5.03
N SER A 138 8.70 9.83 -5.28
CA SER A 138 9.84 9.75 -4.36
C SER A 138 11.10 9.39 -5.16
N ASP A 139 12.23 9.97 -4.78
CA ASP A 139 13.54 9.58 -5.34
C ASP A 139 14.08 8.29 -4.69
N GLY A 140 13.54 7.90 -3.53
CA GLY A 140 14.03 6.76 -2.75
C GLY A 140 15.27 7.11 -1.91
N TYR A 141 15.54 6.28 -0.88
CA TYR A 141 16.79 6.35 -0.12
C TYR A 141 17.92 5.59 -0.82
N ILE A 142 17.59 4.46 -1.43
CA ILE A 142 18.53 3.63 -2.20
C ILE A 142 18.75 4.26 -3.58
N ASP A 143 19.97 4.21 -4.08
CA ASP A 143 20.34 4.80 -5.36
C ASP A 143 19.46 4.30 -6.50
N ARG A 144 18.99 5.23 -7.33
CA ARG A 144 18.09 4.97 -8.46
C ARG A 144 16.71 4.40 -8.10
N ALA A 145 16.36 4.25 -6.81
CA ALA A 145 15.10 3.65 -6.37
C ALA A 145 13.90 4.62 -6.47
N LYS A 146 13.80 5.34 -7.59
CA LYS A 146 12.70 6.28 -7.85
C LYS A 146 11.37 5.56 -7.98
N ALA A 147 10.32 6.20 -7.48
CA ALA A 147 8.95 5.74 -7.60
C ALA A 147 8.03 6.88 -8.05
N ASN A 148 7.14 6.59 -9.01
CA ASN A 148 6.03 7.46 -9.39
C ASN A 148 4.78 6.60 -9.49
N MET A 149 3.81 6.89 -8.64
CA MET A 149 2.63 6.09 -8.46
C MET A 149 1.38 6.94 -8.57
N HIS A 150 0.40 6.43 -9.27
CA HIS A 150 -0.93 6.99 -9.37
C HIS A 150 -1.94 5.96 -8.89
N SER A 151 -2.89 6.35 -8.06
CA SER A 151 -3.93 5.45 -7.60
C SER A 151 -5.28 6.13 -7.57
N TYR A 152 -6.32 5.34 -7.78
CA TYR A 152 -7.69 5.78 -7.63
C TYR A 152 -8.48 4.81 -6.73
N PHE A 153 -9.51 5.33 -6.12
CA PHE A 153 -10.55 4.59 -5.43
C PHE A 153 -11.89 5.25 -5.75
N ALA A 154 -12.89 4.46 -6.08
CA ALA A 154 -14.24 4.95 -6.27
C ALA A 154 -15.24 4.00 -5.60
N SER A 155 -16.25 4.57 -5.00
CA SER A 155 -17.33 3.88 -4.31
C SER A 155 -18.67 4.45 -4.73
N ALA A 156 -19.63 3.58 -4.98
CA ALA A 156 -21.04 3.92 -5.17
C ALA A 156 -21.88 3.08 -4.20
N ALA A 157 -22.78 3.71 -3.47
CA ALA A 157 -23.66 3.04 -2.54
C ALA A 157 -25.12 3.42 -2.77
N TYR A 158 -26.01 2.43 -2.67
CA TYR A 158 -27.45 2.60 -2.62
C TYR A 158 -27.96 2.17 -1.25
N TYR A 159 -28.68 3.05 -0.59
CA TYR A 159 -29.32 2.87 0.70
C TYR A 159 -30.84 2.73 0.49
N GLY A 160 -31.39 1.53 0.63
CA GLY A 160 -32.81 1.29 0.72
C GLY A 160 -33.23 1.01 2.16
N ASP A 161 -34.53 0.88 2.42
CA ASP A 161 -35.06 0.70 3.78
C ASP A 161 -34.45 -0.51 4.51
N ASN A 162 -34.28 -1.62 3.80
CA ASN A 162 -33.71 -2.86 4.36
C ASN A 162 -32.54 -3.39 3.53
N THR A 163 -31.98 -2.58 2.62
CA THR A 163 -30.97 -3.04 1.66
C THR A 163 -29.88 -2.02 1.51
N LEU A 164 -28.64 -2.47 1.61
CA LEU A 164 -27.44 -1.70 1.25
C LEU A 164 -26.73 -2.42 0.11
N ILE A 165 -26.61 -1.75 -1.03
CA ILE A 165 -25.78 -2.22 -2.14
C ILE A 165 -24.60 -1.28 -2.26
N ARG A 166 -23.38 -1.82 -2.23
CA ARG A 166 -22.16 -1.03 -2.38
C ARG A 166 -21.29 -1.64 -3.48
N PHE A 167 -20.93 -0.80 -4.42
CA PHE A 167 -19.91 -1.10 -5.43
C PHE A 167 -18.64 -0.33 -5.10
N GLN A 168 -17.48 -0.96 -5.21
CA GLN A 168 -16.19 -0.33 -5.01
C GLN A 168 -15.22 -0.79 -6.08
N THR A 169 -14.43 0.14 -6.59
CA THR A 169 -13.33 -0.13 -7.51
C THR A 169 -12.11 0.68 -7.12
N PHE A 170 -10.95 0.08 -7.25
CA PHE A 170 -9.67 0.76 -7.03
C PHE A 170 -8.61 0.16 -7.96
N GLY A 171 -7.59 0.95 -8.23
CA GLY A 171 -6.48 0.52 -9.06
C GLY A 171 -5.34 1.52 -9.01
N SER A 172 -4.24 1.16 -9.66
CA SER A 172 -3.02 1.95 -9.68
C SER A 172 -2.26 1.80 -10.98
N ILE A 173 -1.41 2.79 -11.24
CA ILE A 173 -0.33 2.74 -12.22
C ILE A 173 0.95 3.08 -11.48
N GLU A 174 1.95 2.22 -11.59
CA GLU A 174 3.21 2.35 -10.87
C GLU A 174 4.39 2.32 -11.83
N LYS A 175 5.33 3.22 -11.57
CA LYS A 175 6.64 3.22 -12.19
C LYS A 175 7.66 3.25 -11.07
N THR A 176 8.37 2.14 -10.87
CA THR A 176 9.38 1.99 -9.83
C THR A 176 10.65 1.43 -10.43
N TYR A 177 11.80 1.81 -9.89
CA TYR A 177 13.07 1.16 -10.19
C TYR A 177 13.31 0.03 -9.18
N GLN A 178 14.02 -1.01 -9.63
CA GLN A 178 14.31 -2.18 -8.79
C GLN A 178 15.41 -1.88 -7.76
N ALA A 179 15.18 -2.30 -6.52
CA ALA A 179 16.15 -2.22 -5.44
C ALA A 179 16.09 -3.47 -4.51
N TRP A 180 15.73 -4.62 -5.08
CA TRP A 180 15.36 -5.84 -4.31
C TRP A 180 16.53 -6.55 -3.67
N THR A 181 17.74 -6.37 -4.20
CA THR A 181 18.92 -7.12 -3.75
C THR A 181 19.41 -6.65 -2.37
N GLY A 182 19.08 -5.41 -2.01
CA GLY A 182 19.61 -4.77 -0.81
C GLY A 182 21.08 -4.39 -0.93
N VAL A 183 21.58 -3.69 0.08
CA VAL A 183 22.97 -3.26 0.16
C VAL A 183 23.84 -4.41 0.69
N PRO A 184 24.94 -4.80 0.02
CA PRO A 184 25.87 -5.78 0.53
C PRO A 184 26.44 -5.39 1.90
N SER A 185 26.59 -6.38 2.79
CA SER A 185 26.99 -6.13 4.19
C SER A 185 28.35 -5.38 4.32
N TYR A 186 29.27 -5.60 3.40
CA TYR A 186 30.58 -4.92 3.40
C TYR A 186 30.51 -3.45 2.99
N LEU A 187 29.39 -2.97 2.43
CA LEU A 187 29.17 -1.57 2.06
C LEU A 187 28.36 -0.79 3.11
N LEU A 188 27.82 -1.44 4.13
CA LEU A 188 26.94 -0.78 5.12
C LEU A 188 27.59 0.38 5.84
N ASP A 189 28.90 0.39 6.01
CA ASP A 189 29.65 1.45 6.67
C ASP A 189 30.19 2.52 5.70
N SER A 190 30.27 2.22 4.40
CA SER A 190 30.86 3.10 3.39
C SER A 190 29.83 3.67 2.40
N ASP A 191 28.88 2.87 1.97
CA ASP A 191 27.86 3.26 0.98
C ASP A 191 26.53 2.54 1.22
N ARG A 192 25.72 3.12 2.11
CA ARG A 192 24.43 2.56 2.51
C ARG A 192 23.32 2.70 1.46
N THR A 193 23.55 3.48 0.43
CA THR A 193 22.58 3.76 -0.63
C THR A 193 22.83 2.92 -1.88
N TYR A 194 23.95 2.20 -1.94
CA TYR A 194 24.34 1.42 -3.08
C TYR A 194 23.24 0.45 -3.55
N ASN A 195 22.98 0.47 -4.84
CA ASN A 195 22.01 -0.41 -5.49
C ASN A 195 22.69 -1.23 -6.60
N PRO A 196 22.87 -2.54 -6.44
CA PRO A 196 23.45 -3.39 -7.46
C PRO A 196 22.48 -3.68 -8.63
N CYS A 197 21.18 -3.41 -8.46
CA CYS A 197 20.21 -3.69 -9.51
C CYS A 197 20.44 -2.82 -10.74
N GLY A 198 20.43 -3.47 -11.91
CA GLY A 198 20.66 -2.79 -13.19
C GLY A 198 22.11 -2.42 -13.48
N GLU A 199 23.07 -2.77 -12.61
CA GLU A 199 24.50 -2.57 -12.86
C GLU A 199 24.98 -3.55 -13.94
N TYR A 200 25.73 -3.04 -14.91
CA TYR A 200 26.46 -3.85 -15.88
C TYR A 200 27.81 -3.21 -16.20
N LYS A 201 28.74 -3.99 -16.71
CA LYS A 201 30.06 -3.52 -17.11
C LYS A 201 30.16 -3.45 -18.63
N GLU A 202 30.50 -2.29 -19.12
CA GLU A 202 30.78 -2.04 -20.54
C GLU A 202 32.18 -1.45 -20.66
N ASP A 203 33.06 -2.08 -21.43
CA ASP A 203 34.47 -1.69 -21.64
C ASP A 203 35.23 -1.43 -20.30
N GLY A 204 34.90 -2.18 -19.25
CA GLY A 204 35.52 -2.03 -17.94
C GLY A 204 34.96 -0.89 -17.06
N ALA A 205 34.05 -0.08 -17.59
CA ALA A 205 33.32 0.93 -16.84
C ALA A 205 31.99 0.37 -16.31
N VAL A 206 31.56 0.86 -15.16
CA VAL A 206 30.25 0.54 -14.59
C VAL A 206 29.19 1.44 -15.25
N SER A 207 28.19 0.82 -15.80
CA SER A 207 26.99 1.48 -16.37
C SER A 207 25.72 0.91 -15.75
N TYR A 208 24.60 1.59 -15.94
CA TYR A 208 23.31 1.21 -15.36
C TYR A 208 22.22 1.22 -16.41
N THR A 209 21.34 0.21 -16.36
CA THR A 209 20.14 0.18 -17.20
C THR A 209 19.19 1.30 -16.81
N HIS A 210 18.61 1.95 -17.81
CA HIS A 210 17.50 2.89 -17.64
C HIS A 210 16.19 2.11 -17.84
N LEU A 211 15.41 1.93 -16.77
CA LEU A 211 14.08 1.30 -16.78
C LEU A 211 12.98 2.36 -16.71
#